data_acc918feceba9d2ddd66c5dba3e19269
#
_entry.id   acc918feceba9d2ddd66c5dba3e19269
#
_cell.length_a   1.000
_cell.length_b   1.000
_cell.length_c   1.000
_cell.angle_alpha   90.00
_cell.angle_beta   90.00
_cell.angle_gamma   90.00
#
_symmetry.space_group_name_H-M   'P 1'
#
loop_
_entity.id
_entity.type
_entity.pdbx_description
1 polymer ?
#
loop_
_entity_poly.entity_id
_entity_poly.type
_entity_poly.pdbx_seq_one_letter_code
_entity_poly.pdbx_strand_id
1 'polypeptide(L)'
;MCYPVHVENRVVSLVIDATNAELLARFWAAALGWQIVDRGGYGVSIGIDDGPFEIDFRSVPDGPKSVKNRLHLDIKPVSRDQVAELDRLLALGARQVDVGQGSRSWYVLADPEGNEFCLCRP
;
A
#
# COMPACT_ATOMS: atom_id res chain seq x y z
N MET A 1 29.30 -1.78 -3.49
CA MET A 1 29.78 -2.21 -4.78
C MET A 1 28.98 -1.58 -5.89
N CYS A 2 29.63 -1.07 -6.85
CA CYS A 2 28.92 -0.42 -7.93
C CYS A 2 29.44 -0.90 -9.25
N TYR A 3 28.59 -1.52 -10.00
CA TYR A 3 28.86 -1.61 -11.41
C TYR A 3 27.77 -0.90 -12.16
N PRO A 4 28.09 -0.44 -13.33
CA PRO A 4 27.07 0.19 -14.15
C PRO A 4 25.92 -0.81 -14.35
N VAL A 5 24.74 -0.38 -14.02
CA VAL A 5 23.55 -1.16 -14.29
C VAL A 5 22.87 -0.52 -15.48
N HIS A 6 22.65 -1.31 -16.51
CA HIS A 6 21.93 -0.83 -17.67
C HIS A 6 20.45 -1.05 -17.45
N VAL A 7 19.80 -0.03 -16.93
CA VAL A 7 18.36 -0.09 -16.65
C VAL A 7 17.60 0.16 -17.93
N GLU A 8 16.76 -0.79 -18.31
CA GLU A 8 15.99 -0.68 -19.56
C GLU A 8 14.67 0.09 -19.33
N ASN A 9 14.04 -0.12 -18.19
CA ASN A 9 12.76 0.53 -17.88
C ASN A 9 12.72 0.87 -16.41
N ARG A 10 11.89 1.84 -16.06
CA ARG A 10 11.60 2.18 -14.67
C ARG A 10 10.11 2.04 -14.41
N VAL A 11 9.78 1.60 -13.21
CA VAL A 11 8.39 1.66 -12.76
C VAL A 11 8.09 3.11 -12.40
N VAL A 12 7.11 3.70 -13.06
CA VAL A 12 6.73 5.09 -12.78
C VAL A 12 5.56 5.17 -11.82
N SER A 13 4.67 4.18 -11.85
CA SER A 13 3.54 4.15 -10.91
C SER A 13 3.05 2.73 -10.73
N LEU A 14 2.45 2.49 -9.57
CA LEU A 14 1.64 1.33 -9.30
C LEU A 14 0.19 1.81 -9.29
N VAL A 15 -0.67 1.20 -10.10
CA VAL A 15 -2.06 1.61 -10.20
C VAL A 15 -2.92 0.61 -9.43
N ILE A 16 -3.76 1.13 -8.54
CA ILE A 16 -4.69 0.34 -7.74
C ILE A 16 -6.09 0.86 -8.03
N ASP A 17 -6.95 -0.01 -8.54
CA ASP A 17 -8.35 0.35 -8.75
C ASP A 17 -9.05 0.49 -7.40
N ALA A 18 -9.89 1.49 -7.28
CA ALA A 18 -10.51 1.83 -6.01
C ALA A 18 -11.96 2.26 -6.21
N THR A 19 -12.83 1.80 -5.34
CA THR A 19 -14.21 2.28 -5.30
C THR A 19 -14.24 3.70 -4.74
N ASN A 20 -13.44 3.97 -3.71
CA ASN A 20 -13.29 5.30 -3.13
C ASN A 20 -11.82 5.67 -3.13
N ALA A 21 -11.37 6.26 -4.23
CA ALA A 21 -9.96 6.57 -4.43
C ALA A 21 -9.43 7.54 -3.39
N GLU A 22 -10.22 8.54 -2.99
CA GLU A 22 -9.78 9.52 -1.99
C GLU A 22 -9.54 8.85 -0.63
N LEU A 23 -10.46 8.01 -0.19
CA LEU A 23 -10.32 7.31 1.09
C LEU A 23 -9.11 6.40 1.07
N LEU A 24 -8.94 5.63 -0.01
CA LEU A 24 -7.86 4.67 -0.11
C LEU A 24 -6.51 5.38 -0.20
N ALA A 25 -6.44 6.48 -0.96
CA ALA A 25 -5.22 7.27 -1.05
C ALA A 25 -4.83 7.86 0.29
N ARG A 26 -5.80 8.34 1.07
CA ARG A 26 -5.51 8.88 2.41
C ARG A 26 -4.98 7.81 3.34
N PHE A 27 -5.56 6.62 3.29
CA PHE A 27 -5.06 5.51 4.10
C PHE A 27 -3.60 5.23 3.77
N TRP A 28 -3.30 5.02 2.49
CA TRP A 28 -1.95 4.63 2.09
C TRP A 28 -0.94 5.75 2.26
N ALA A 29 -1.34 7.00 2.02
CA ALA A 29 -0.46 8.14 2.28
C ALA A 29 -0.08 8.18 3.76
N ALA A 30 -1.04 8.00 4.65
CA ALA A 30 -0.77 7.97 6.09
C ALA A 30 0.05 6.75 6.49
N ALA A 31 -0.28 5.58 5.93
CA ALA A 31 0.44 4.35 6.24
C ALA A 31 1.91 4.43 5.85
N LEU A 32 2.20 4.98 4.68
CA LEU A 32 3.57 5.06 4.16
C LEU A 32 4.30 6.33 4.56
N GLY A 33 3.59 7.35 5.03
CA GLY A 33 4.19 8.67 5.24
C GLY A 33 4.42 9.42 3.94
N TRP A 34 3.63 9.12 2.92
CA TRP A 34 3.70 9.78 1.62
C TRP A 34 2.66 10.89 1.56
N GLN A 35 2.68 11.66 0.49
CA GLN A 35 1.80 12.81 0.30
C GLN A 35 0.87 12.56 -0.88
N ILE A 36 -0.32 13.16 -0.82
CA ILE A 36 -1.16 13.24 -2.01
C ILE A 36 -0.54 14.27 -2.93
N VAL A 37 -0.19 13.84 -4.15
CA VAL A 37 0.54 14.69 -5.08
C VAL A 37 -0.31 15.13 -6.26
N ASP A 38 -1.45 14.46 -6.51
CA ASP A 38 -2.33 14.85 -7.61
C ASP A 38 -3.74 14.30 -7.40
N ARG A 39 -4.72 15.02 -7.91
CA ARG A 39 -6.12 14.61 -7.97
C ARG A 39 -6.69 15.01 -9.30
N GLY A 40 -7.56 14.18 -9.84
CA GLY A 40 -8.22 14.49 -11.10
C GLY A 40 -9.40 13.57 -11.33
N GLY A 41 -9.93 13.61 -12.53
CA GLY A 41 -11.05 12.74 -12.90
C GLY A 41 -10.70 11.26 -12.87
N TYR A 42 -9.41 10.92 -12.96
CA TYR A 42 -8.97 9.52 -12.90
C TYR A 42 -8.99 8.97 -11.47
N GLY A 43 -8.76 9.80 -10.46
CA GLY A 43 -8.62 9.39 -9.07
C GLY A 43 -7.61 10.25 -8.33
N VAL A 44 -6.77 9.60 -7.50
CA VAL A 44 -5.83 10.30 -6.61
C VAL A 44 -4.48 9.60 -6.66
N SER A 45 -3.41 10.37 -6.70
CA SER A 45 -2.04 9.84 -6.69
C SER A 45 -1.32 10.25 -5.42
N ILE A 46 -0.49 9.36 -4.88
CA ILE A 46 0.38 9.64 -3.74
C ILE A 46 1.84 9.38 -4.11
N GLY A 47 2.74 10.08 -3.42
CA GLY A 47 4.16 9.93 -3.65
C GLY A 47 4.97 10.76 -2.66
N ILE A 48 6.29 10.72 -2.82
CA ILE A 48 7.23 11.56 -2.07
C ILE A 48 8.29 12.05 -3.03
N ASP A 49 8.96 13.15 -2.66
CA ASP A 49 10.08 13.67 -3.44
C ASP A 49 11.18 12.61 -3.49
N ASP A 50 11.72 12.41 -4.68
CA ASP A 50 12.78 11.41 -4.91
C ASP A 50 12.36 9.99 -4.53
N GLY A 51 11.05 9.73 -4.53
CA GLY A 51 10.53 8.42 -4.22
C GLY A 51 10.74 7.43 -5.36
N PRO A 52 10.54 6.13 -5.07
CA PRO A 52 10.76 5.10 -6.08
C PRO A 52 9.75 5.14 -7.21
N PHE A 53 8.50 5.47 -6.91
CA PHE A 53 7.40 5.59 -7.87
C PHE A 53 6.20 6.19 -7.14
N GLU A 54 5.17 6.52 -7.90
CA GLU A 54 3.89 6.97 -7.32
C GLU A 54 2.93 5.79 -7.26
N ILE A 55 1.92 5.92 -6.40
CA ILE A 55 0.79 5.00 -6.40
C ILE A 55 -0.43 5.81 -6.84
N ASP A 56 -1.09 5.34 -7.89
CA ASP A 56 -2.27 5.99 -8.45
C ASP A 56 -3.49 5.16 -8.06
N PHE A 57 -4.40 5.75 -7.32
CA PHE A 57 -5.67 5.11 -6.97
C PHE A 57 -6.70 5.55 -8.00
N ARG A 58 -7.07 4.62 -8.87
CA ARG A 58 -7.94 4.93 -10.00
C ARG A 58 -9.38 4.64 -9.62
N SER A 59 -10.24 5.64 -9.78
CA SER A 59 -11.67 5.48 -9.47
C SER A 59 -12.32 4.55 -10.48
N VAL A 60 -12.94 3.49 -9.98
CA VAL A 60 -13.68 2.54 -10.80
C VAL A 60 -15.06 2.32 -10.18
N PRO A 61 -16.09 1.99 -10.99
CA PRO A 61 -17.43 1.81 -10.46
C PRO A 61 -17.67 0.47 -9.78
N ASP A 62 -16.73 -0.47 -9.92
CA ASP A 62 -16.88 -1.80 -9.33
C ASP A 62 -16.86 -1.70 -7.80
N GLY A 63 -17.62 -2.55 -7.14
CA GLY A 63 -17.63 -2.59 -5.69
C GLY A 63 -16.31 -3.13 -5.12
N PRO A 64 -16.25 -3.34 -3.79
CA PRO A 64 -15.05 -3.88 -3.15
C PRO A 64 -14.64 -5.19 -3.81
N LYS A 65 -13.34 -5.45 -3.82
CA LYS A 65 -12.86 -6.69 -4.41
C LYS A 65 -13.36 -7.90 -3.61
N SER A 66 -13.57 -9.01 -4.28
CA SER A 66 -14.12 -10.21 -3.68
C SER A 66 -13.15 -11.39 -3.71
N VAL A 67 -11.98 -11.23 -4.32
CA VAL A 67 -10.99 -12.30 -4.42
C VAL A 67 -9.65 -11.80 -3.87
N LYS A 68 -8.80 -12.76 -3.48
CA LYS A 68 -7.47 -12.42 -2.96
C LYS A 68 -6.64 -11.75 -4.04
N ASN A 69 -5.82 -10.78 -3.64
CA ASN A 69 -4.89 -10.13 -4.56
C ASN A 69 -3.89 -11.14 -5.09
N ARG A 70 -3.54 -11.01 -6.35
CA ARG A 70 -2.42 -11.74 -6.92
C ARG A 70 -1.09 -11.06 -6.61
N LEU A 71 -1.11 -9.74 -6.45
CA LEU A 71 0.04 -8.94 -6.05
C LEU A 71 -0.27 -8.29 -4.71
N HIS A 72 0.73 -8.12 -3.87
CA HIS A 72 0.55 -7.42 -2.61
C HIS A 72 1.83 -6.67 -2.27
N LEU A 73 1.69 -5.66 -1.41
CA LEU A 73 2.83 -4.92 -0.89
C LEU A 73 3.30 -5.59 0.40
N ASP A 74 4.61 -5.66 0.56
CA ASP A 74 5.23 -5.96 1.84
C ASP A 74 5.80 -4.65 2.35
N ILE A 75 5.38 -4.23 3.53
CA ILE A 75 5.91 -3.02 4.16
C ILE A 75 6.53 -3.39 5.50
N LYS A 76 7.43 -2.57 5.98
CA LYS A 76 8.02 -2.76 7.29
C LYS A 76 8.18 -1.40 7.96
N PRO A 77 8.08 -1.34 9.30
CA PRO A 77 8.25 -0.08 9.99
C PRO A 77 9.70 0.41 9.89
N VAL A 78 9.85 1.72 9.84
CA VAL A 78 11.17 2.34 9.78
C VAL A 78 11.69 2.65 11.18
N SER A 79 10.81 3.13 12.08
CA SER A 79 11.22 3.60 13.40
C SER A 79 10.45 2.99 14.56
N ARG A 80 9.35 2.27 14.28
CA ARG A 80 8.55 1.63 15.33
C ARG A 80 8.82 0.13 15.33
N ASP A 81 8.51 -0.52 16.46
CA ASP A 81 8.49 -1.98 16.42
C ASP A 81 7.23 -2.45 15.69
N GLN A 82 7.20 -3.74 15.38
CA GLN A 82 6.15 -4.29 14.55
C GLN A 82 4.76 -4.20 15.21
N VAL A 83 4.69 -4.42 16.51
CA VAL A 83 3.41 -4.39 17.23
C VAL A 83 2.86 -2.96 17.27
N ALA A 84 3.72 -1.98 17.54
CA ALA A 84 3.30 -0.58 17.55
C ALA A 84 2.82 -0.15 16.16
N GLU A 85 3.49 -0.61 15.12
CA GLU A 85 3.06 -0.28 13.75
C GLU A 85 1.77 -0.99 13.40
N LEU A 86 1.59 -2.23 13.83
CA LEU A 86 0.31 -2.93 13.64
C LEU A 86 -0.83 -2.11 14.26
N ASP A 87 -0.66 -1.67 15.50
CA ASP A 87 -1.70 -0.89 16.18
C ASP A 87 -1.99 0.42 15.43
N ARG A 88 -0.95 1.08 14.92
CA ARG A 88 -1.13 2.31 14.16
C ARG A 88 -1.91 2.08 12.88
N LEU A 89 -1.58 1.03 12.14
CA LEU A 89 -2.27 0.72 10.87
C LEU A 89 -3.73 0.34 11.12
N LEU A 90 -4.00 -0.41 12.18
CA LEU A 90 -5.39 -0.74 12.53
C LEU A 90 -6.19 0.52 12.86
N ALA A 91 -5.57 1.47 13.56
CA ALA A 91 -6.24 2.75 13.87
C ALA A 91 -6.50 3.57 12.61
N LEU A 92 -5.67 3.43 11.57
CA LEU A 92 -5.88 4.12 10.30
C LEU A 92 -6.97 3.50 9.43
N GLY A 93 -7.40 2.27 9.73
CA GLY A 93 -8.47 1.63 8.99
C GLY A 93 -8.13 0.28 8.39
N ALA A 94 -6.93 -0.23 8.61
CA ALA A 94 -6.58 -1.59 8.19
C ALA A 94 -7.26 -2.60 9.12
N ARG A 95 -7.37 -3.84 8.67
CA ARG A 95 -7.82 -4.95 9.52
C ARG A 95 -6.93 -6.16 9.29
N GLN A 96 -6.76 -6.97 10.32
CA GLN A 96 -6.05 -8.23 10.17
C GLN A 96 -6.90 -9.24 9.40
N VAL A 97 -6.27 -10.03 8.56
CA VAL A 97 -6.95 -11.05 7.79
C VAL A 97 -6.18 -12.35 7.90
N ASP A 98 -6.92 -13.46 7.84
CA ASP A 98 -6.35 -14.78 7.83
C ASP A 98 -6.40 -15.30 6.39
N VAL A 99 -5.24 -15.52 5.81
CA VAL A 99 -5.11 -16.11 4.48
C VAL A 99 -4.45 -17.48 4.54
N GLY A 100 -4.51 -18.13 5.72
CA GLY A 100 -3.93 -19.44 5.91
C GLY A 100 -2.44 -19.43 6.21
N GLN A 101 -1.87 -18.29 6.57
CA GLN A 101 -0.43 -18.18 6.80
C GLN A 101 0.01 -18.82 8.13
N GLY A 102 -0.92 -19.04 9.08
CA GLY A 102 -0.59 -19.57 10.38
C GLY A 102 0.21 -18.61 11.23
N SER A 103 1.06 -19.13 12.11
CA SER A 103 1.93 -18.32 12.94
C SER A 103 3.18 -17.95 12.15
N ARG A 104 3.38 -16.68 11.90
CA ARG A 104 4.47 -16.18 11.07
C ARG A 104 5.12 -14.97 11.73
N SER A 105 6.26 -14.54 11.17
CA SER A 105 6.95 -13.34 11.62
C SER A 105 6.36 -12.06 11.02
N TRP A 106 5.33 -12.17 10.22
CA TRP A 106 4.65 -11.02 9.62
C TRP A 106 3.15 -11.11 9.85
N TYR A 107 2.49 -9.98 9.72
CA TYR A 107 1.03 -9.91 9.79
C TYR A 107 0.47 -9.68 8.42
N VAL A 108 -0.64 -10.34 8.11
CA VAL A 108 -1.39 -10.07 6.88
C VAL A 108 -2.54 -9.16 7.24
N LEU A 109 -2.64 -8.04 6.54
CA LEU A 109 -3.64 -7.02 6.77
C LEU A 109 -4.40 -6.78 5.49
N ALA A 110 -5.54 -6.10 5.61
CA ALA A 110 -6.28 -5.59 4.47
C ALA A 110 -6.43 -4.08 4.64
N ASP A 111 -6.32 -3.35 3.53
CA ASP A 111 -6.59 -1.93 3.53
C ASP A 111 -8.12 -1.68 3.56
N PRO A 112 -8.58 -0.43 3.62
CA PRO A 112 -10.02 -0.17 3.74
C PRO A 112 -10.90 -0.74 2.62
N GLU A 113 -10.31 -1.07 1.47
CA GLU A 113 -11.06 -1.70 0.39
C GLU A 113 -10.79 -3.19 0.26
N GLY A 114 -10.12 -3.78 1.24
CA GLY A 114 -9.91 -5.21 1.28
C GLY A 114 -8.67 -5.70 0.55
N ASN A 115 -7.78 -4.81 0.13
CA ASN A 115 -6.55 -5.23 -0.53
C ASN A 115 -5.57 -5.74 0.53
N GLU A 116 -5.15 -7.00 0.39
CA GLU A 116 -4.22 -7.62 1.33
C GLU A 116 -2.82 -7.05 1.15
N PHE A 117 -2.14 -6.87 2.26
CA PHE A 117 -0.72 -6.50 2.30
C PHE A 117 -0.10 -7.09 3.54
N CYS A 118 1.22 -7.14 3.58
CA CYS A 118 1.94 -7.75 4.70
C CYS A 118 2.72 -6.69 5.46
N LEU A 119 2.65 -6.77 6.79
CA LEU A 119 3.49 -5.97 7.68
C LEU A 119 4.61 -6.88 8.18
N CYS A 120 5.81 -6.63 7.70
CA CYS A 120 6.99 -7.40 8.02
C CYS A 120 7.69 -6.85 9.26
N ARG A 121 8.64 -7.59 9.79
CA ARG A 121 9.47 -7.09 10.90
C ARG A 121 10.44 -6.03 10.37
N PRO A 122 10.83 -5.08 11.24
CA PRO A 122 11.82 -4.06 10.87
C PRO A 122 13.13 -4.64 10.40
#